data_031202c54fab866a9211d2189c2226ea
#
_entry.id   031202c54fab866a9211d2189c2226ea
#
_cell.length_a   1.000
_cell.length_b   1.000
_cell.length_c   1.000
_cell.angle_alpha   90.00
_cell.angle_beta   90.00
_cell.angle_gamma   90.00
#
_symmetry.space_group_name_H-M   'P 1'
#
loop_
_entity.id
_entity.type
_entity.pdbx_description
1 polymer ?
#
loop_
_entity_poly.entity_id
_entity_poly.type
_entity_poly.pdbx_seq_one_letter_code
_entity_poly.pdbx_strand_id
1 'polypeptide(L)'
;MQSGHLLSLLDLDRPAFDSLMADSFRWKAGESQPARGNLRRVATIFDGPAFRTRLAFDAALSNLGVHQVPLQVHLGEREPISDTAAILNGAVDAVVIRTSDHSAVTELAQHSEIPVINAMTDAGHPCEVISEAFTLVEQRGGLDGLHVTFVGEDTNLCRSWCELTTIYDLRVTQVCPPGWELPVTFLDSLHQQRQEQRVAITHDLDAGVAGADVIYTDGWPRSTREPGPERDAFMTIQIDQTTLDRAGAATLLMHCMPVRRGDEVTAAAFDDHRSITLRAKANLGPTHTAIVSHVLNQG
;
A
#
# COMPACT_ATOMS: atom_id res chain seq x y z
N MET A 1 -8.91 -23.02 8.39
CA MET A 1 -9.30 -21.60 8.15
C MET A 1 -8.06 -20.78 8.39
N GLN A 2 -7.59 -20.07 7.38
CA GLN A 2 -6.49 -19.12 7.58
C GLN A 2 -7.00 -18.06 8.56
N SER A 3 -6.28 -17.87 9.63
CA SER A 3 -6.51 -16.84 10.63
C SER A 3 -6.48 -15.48 9.92
N GLY A 4 -7.57 -14.78 9.80
CA GLY A 4 -7.81 -13.51 9.08
C GLY A 4 -6.67 -12.47 8.99
N HIS A 5 -5.44 -12.93 8.62
CA HIS A 5 -4.30 -12.05 8.40
C HIS A 5 -4.49 -11.19 7.15
N LEU A 6 -3.86 -10.02 7.14
CA LEU A 6 -3.70 -9.16 5.98
C LEU A 6 -2.20 -8.90 5.76
N LEU A 7 -1.51 -9.78 5.05
CA LEU A 7 -0.07 -9.68 4.77
C LEU A 7 0.20 -9.06 3.40
N SER A 8 -0.68 -9.32 2.43
CA SER A 8 -0.67 -8.76 1.08
C SER A 8 -2.10 -8.54 0.59
N LEU A 9 -2.28 -7.91 -0.57
CA LEU A 9 -3.62 -7.79 -1.17
C LEU A 9 -4.15 -9.14 -1.68
N LEU A 10 -3.27 -10.12 -1.87
CA LEU A 10 -3.65 -11.49 -2.26
C LEU A 10 -4.42 -12.23 -1.16
N ASP A 11 -4.44 -11.72 0.06
CA ASP A 11 -5.25 -12.26 1.17
C ASP A 11 -6.73 -11.83 1.08
N LEU A 12 -7.06 -10.90 0.15
CA LEU A 12 -8.40 -10.38 -0.05
C LEU A 12 -8.98 -10.87 -1.36
N ASP A 13 -10.21 -11.34 -1.32
CA ASP A 13 -11.02 -11.51 -2.51
C ASP A 13 -11.80 -10.23 -2.86
N ARG A 14 -12.45 -10.20 -4.01
CA ARG A 14 -13.23 -9.06 -4.48
C ARG A 14 -14.33 -8.65 -3.49
N PRO A 15 -15.17 -9.57 -2.93
CA PRO A 15 -16.17 -9.23 -1.93
C PRO A 15 -15.59 -8.60 -0.67
N ALA A 16 -14.47 -9.11 -0.16
CA ALA A 16 -13.79 -8.55 1.03
C ALA A 16 -13.27 -7.13 0.75
N PHE A 17 -12.65 -6.93 -0.41
CA PHE A 17 -12.15 -5.61 -0.79
C PHE A 17 -13.31 -4.60 -1.00
N ASP A 18 -14.38 -4.99 -1.69
CA ASP A 18 -15.57 -4.14 -1.88
C ASP A 18 -16.22 -3.78 -0.52
N SER A 19 -16.24 -4.71 0.44
CA SER A 19 -16.70 -4.44 1.81
C SER A 19 -15.80 -3.41 2.52
N LEU A 20 -14.47 -3.52 2.39
CA LEU A 20 -13.53 -2.53 2.93
C LEU A 20 -13.77 -1.14 2.32
N MET A 21 -14.06 -1.04 1.03
CA MET A 21 -14.39 0.22 0.38
C MET A 21 -15.69 0.81 0.97
N ALA A 22 -16.74 0.01 1.10
CA ALA A 22 -18.02 0.45 1.66
C ALA A 22 -17.87 0.91 3.12
N ASP A 23 -17.11 0.17 3.93
CA ASP A 23 -16.82 0.54 5.32
C ASP A 23 -16.00 1.83 5.41
N SER A 24 -15.03 2.02 4.53
CA SER A 24 -14.24 3.25 4.45
C SER A 24 -15.11 4.48 4.18
N PHE A 25 -16.09 4.36 3.28
CA PHE A 25 -17.07 5.43 3.06
C PHE A 25 -17.88 5.73 4.32
N ARG A 26 -18.37 4.71 5.02
CA ARG A 26 -19.15 4.88 6.26
C ARG A 26 -18.32 5.55 7.36
N TRP A 27 -17.08 5.13 7.55
CA TRP A 27 -16.18 5.76 8.52
C TRP A 27 -15.85 7.21 8.16
N LYS A 28 -15.61 7.48 6.88
CA LYS A 28 -15.34 8.84 6.40
C LYS A 28 -16.54 9.76 6.56
N ALA A 29 -17.76 9.25 6.37
CA ALA A 29 -19.00 10.00 6.57
C ALA A 29 -19.39 10.18 8.07
N GLY A 30 -18.69 9.52 8.99
CA GLY A 30 -19.06 9.52 10.43
C GLY A 30 -20.33 8.72 10.75
N GLU A 31 -20.73 7.83 9.85
CA GLU A 31 -21.94 7.00 9.99
C GLU A 31 -21.68 5.71 10.79
N SER A 32 -20.41 5.31 10.91
CA SER A 32 -20.01 4.13 11.68
C SER A 32 -19.63 4.51 13.11
N GLN A 33 -19.90 3.60 14.03
CA GLN A 33 -19.53 3.73 15.43
C GLN A 33 -18.78 2.47 15.89
N PRO A 34 -17.90 2.57 16.92
CA PRO A 34 -17.23 1.42 17.48
C PRO A 34 -18.24 0.40 17.99
N ALA A 35 -17.94 -0.88 17.80
CA ALA A 35 -18.74 -1.96 18.36
C ALA A 35 -18.71 -1.84 19.89
N ARG A 36 -19.88 -1.90 20.52
CA ARG A 36 -19.99 -1.94 21.99
C ARG A 36 -19.66 -3.38 22.43
N GLY A 37 -18.65 -3.54 23.25
CA GLY A 37 -18.25 -4.87 23.73
C GLY A 37 -17.02 -4.81 24.64
N ASN A 38 -16.34 -5.96 24.80
CA ASN A 38 -15.12 -6.05 25.57
C ASN A 38 -14.02 -5.15 24.95
N LEU A 39 -13.22 -4.55 25.81
CA LEU A 39 -12.07 -3.76 25.39
C LEU A 39 -11.09 -4.64 24.62
N ARG A 40 -10.99 -4.42 23.30
CA ARG A 40 -9.99 -5.09 22.45
C ARG A 40 -8.64 -4.37 22.58
N ARG A 41 -7.57 -5.14 22.36
CA ARG A 41 -6.18 -4.68 22.41
C ARG A 41 -5.50 -5.01 21.12
N VAL A 42 -4.79 -4.05 20.52
CA VAL A 42 -4.01 -4.26 19.30
C VAL A 42 -2.56 -3.86 19.56
N ALA A 43 -1.64 -4.80 19.38
CA ALA A 43 -0.22 -4.51 19.42
C ALA A 43 0.19 -3.76 18.15
N THR A 44 1.01 -2.73 18.29
CA THR A 44 1.62 -2.01 17.16
C THR A 44 3.14 -2.09 17.25
N ILE A 45 3.77 -2.66 16.23
CA ILE A 45 5.22 -2.84 16.11
C ILE A 45 5.67 -2.05 14.87
N PHE A 46 6.40 -0.97 15.06
CA PHE A 46 6.82 -0.11 13.96
C PHE A 46 8.32 0.16 14.02
N ASP A 47 9.05 -0.36 13.03
CA ASP A 47 10.44 0.00 12.82
C ASP A 47 10.56 1.42 12.29
N GLY A 48 11.49 2.17 12.85
CA GLY A 48 11.76 3.55 12.47
C GLY A 48 10.62 4.55 12.79
N PRO A 49 10.69 5.75 12.25
CA PRO A 49 9.76 6.83 12.59
C PRO A 49 8.33 6.61 12.09
N ALA A 50 8.13 6.04 10.91
CA ALA A 50 6.84 5.62 10.32
C ALA A 50 5.65 6.59 10.59
N PHE A 51 5.88 7.91 10.56
CA PHE A 51 5.00 8.89 11.18
C PHE A 51 3.56 8.85 10.62
N ARG A 52 3.38 8.74 9.28
CA ARG A 52 2.05 8.66 8.64
C ARG A 52 1.30 7.40 9.02
N THR A 53 2.00 6.25 9.00
CA THR A 53 1.45 4.95 9.41
C THR A 53 1.01 4.97 10.87
N ARG A 54 1.84 5.55 11.77
CA ARG A 54 1.50 5.69 13.18
C ARG A 54 0.26 6.54 13.38
N LEU A 55 0.17 7.71 12.73
CA LEU A 55 -1.01 8.57 12.81
C LEU A 55 -2.28 7.88 12.28
N ALA A 56 -2.17 7.14 11.17
CA ALA A 56 -3.32 6.46 10.58
C ALA A 56 -3.85 5.34 11.49
N PHE A 57 -2.96 4.49 12.03
CA PHE A 57 -3.39 3.43 12.95
C PHE A 57 -3.80 3.96 14.32
N ASP A 58 -3.17 5.01 14.85
CA ASP A 58 -3.62 5.67 16.07
C ASP A 58 -5.06 6.18 15.93
N ALA A 59 -5.34 6.89 14.85
CA ALA A 59 -6.69 7.34 14.52
C ALA A 59 -7.68 6.16 14.36
N ALA A 60 -7.27 5.10 13.65
CA ALA A 60 -8.09 3.92 13.43
C ALA A 60 -8.48 3.22 14.74
N LEU A 61 -7.49 2.96 15.59
CA LEU A 61 -7.71 2.29 16.87
C LEU A 61 -8.56 3.16 17.81
N SER A 62 -8.33 4.48 17.81
CA SER A 62 -9.14 5.45 18.56
C SER A 62 -10.59 5.46 18.08
N ASN A 63 -10.83 5.50 16.77
CA ASN A 63 -12.18 5.45 16.19
C ASN A 63 -12.94 4.18 16.58
N LEU A 64 -12.22 3.06 16.72
CA LEU A 64 -12.81 1.77 17.10
C LEU A 64 -12.93 1.58 18.60
N GLY A 65 -12.42 2.48 19.44
CA GLY A 65 -12.36 2.32 20.88
C GLY A 65 -11.45 1.14 21.32
N VAL A 66 -10.44 0.84 20.52
CA VAL A 66 -9.48 -0.25 20.74
C VAL A 66 -8.28 0.28 21.50
N HIS A 67 -7.82 -0.47 22.51
CA HIS A 67 -6.60 -0.11 23.24
C HIS A 67 -5.36 -0.45 22.43
N GLN A 68 -4.56 0.55 22.09
CA GLN A 68 -3.27 0.37 21.45
C GLN A 68 -2.20 -0.06 22.45
N VAL A 69 -1.44 -1.11 22.11
CA VAL A 69 -0.27 -1.58 22.87
C VAL A 69 0.98 -1.34 21.99
N PRO A 70 1.64 -0.18 22.12
CA PRO A 70 2.84 0.09 21.32
C PRO A 70 4.01 -0.72 21.86
N LEU A 71 4.63 -1.52 20.99
CA LEU A 71 5.77 -2.36 21.31
C LEU A 71 7.01 -1.89 20.54
N GLN A 72 8.16 -1.88 21.22
CA GLN A 72 9.48 -1.60 20.63
C GLN A 72 10.28 -2.89 20.64
N VAL A 73 10.02 -3.74 19.67
CA VAL A 73 10.68 -5.04 19.49
C VAL A 73 11.08 -5.22 18.04
N HIS A 74 12.22 -5.89 17.84
CA HIS A 74 12.62 -6.42 16.54
C HIS A 74 12.42 -7.92 16.58
N LEU A 75 11.59 -8.44 15.66
CA LEU A 75 11.26 -9.86 15.62
C LEU A 75 12.52 -10.71 15.39
N GLY A 76 12.64 -11.80 16.13
CA GLY A 76 13.76 -12.73 15.99
C GLY A 76 15.09 -12.27 16.60
N GLU A 77 15.20 -11.03 17.15
CA GLU A 77 16.48 -10.52 17.69
C GLU A 77 16.84 -11.15 19.04
N ARG A 78 15.87 -11.29 19.95
CA ARG A 78 16.13 -11.73 21.34
C ARG A 78 15.61 -13.13 21.63
N GLU A 79 14.58 -13.54 20.91
CA GLU A 79 13.90 -14.83 21.06
C GLU A 79 13.36 -15.29 19.72
N PRO A 80 13.06 -16.59 19.54
CA PRO A 80 12.36 -17.08 18.35
C PRO A 80 11.04 -16.35 18.12
N ILE A 81 10.69 -16.11 16.87
CA ILE A 81 9.42 -15.42 16.51
C ILE A 81 8.21 -16.22 17.01
N SER A 82 8.31 -17.55 17.04
CA SER A 82 7.28 -18.44 17.63
C SER A 82 6.97 -18.12 19.10
N ASP A 83 7.99 -17.78 19.88
CA ASP A 83 7.82 -17.47 21.30
C ASP A 83 7.16 -16.08 21.46
N THR A 84 7.61 -15.10 20.65
CA THR A 84 6.95 -13.80 20.57
C THR A 84 5.48 -13.94 20.16
N ALA A 85 5.16 -14.79 19.17
CA ALA A 85 3.79 -15.07 18.74
C ALA A 85 2.94 -15.67 19.87
N ALA A 86 3.47 -16.64 20.61
CA ALA A 86 2.78 -17.26 21.73
C ALA A 86 2.44 -16.26 22.85
N ILE A 87 3.34 -15.31 23.13
CA ILE A 87 3.11 -14.23 24.10
C ILE A 87 2.01 -13.28 23.59
N LEU A 88 2.05 -12.90 22.31
CA LEU A 88 1.07 -12.01 21.72
C LEU A 88 -0.32 -12.64 21.67
N ASN A 89 -0.43 -13.93 21.34
CA ASN A 89 -1.70 -14.69 21.33
C ASN A 89 -2.44 -14.61 22.68
N GLY A 90 -1.72 -14.59 23.80
CA GLY A 90 -2.32 -14.47 25.12
C GLY A 90 -2.58 -13.05 25.62
N ALA A 91 -2.08 -12.02 24.91
CA ALA A 91 -2.05 -10.65 25.41
C ALA A 91 -2.90 -9.64 24.61
N VAL A 92 -3.06 -9.86 23.31
CA VAL A 92 -3.74 -8.92 22.39
C VAL A 92 -4.67 -9.65 21.42
N ASP A 93 -5.54 -8.90 20.74
CA ASP A 93 -6.54 -9.43 19.79
C ASP A 93 -6.07 -9.34 18.33
N ALA A 94 -5.05 -8.54 18.04
CA ALA A 94 -4.41 -8.43 16.73
C ALA A 94 -3.05 -7.75 16.83
N VAL A 95 -2.25 -7.88 15.77
CA VAL A 95 -0.95 -7.21 15.62
C VAL A 95 -0.94 -6.38 14.36
N VAL A 96 -0.52 -5.13 14.45
CA VAL A 96 -0.17 -4.27 13.32
C VAL A 96 1.33 -4.11 13.29
N ILE A 97 1.97 -4.52 12.20
CA ILE A 97 3.43 -4.52 12.10
C ILE A 97 3.93 -3.81 10.84
N ARG A 98 4.94 -2.96 11.01
CA ARG A 98 5.71 -2.34 9.94
C ARG A 98 7.20 -2.57 10.19
N THR A 99 7.82 -3.30 9.29
CA THR A 99 9.25 -3.63 9.28
C THR A 99 9.70 -3.79 7.83
N SER A 100 10.99 -3.79 7.57
CA SER A 100 11.51 -4.15 6.24
C SER A 100 11.52 -5.66 6.00
N ASP A 101 11.55 -6.49 7.06
CA ASP A 101 11.65 -7.94 6.94
C ASP A 101 10.27 -8.59 6.79
N HIS A 102 9.88 -8.89 5.54
CA HIS A 102 8.62 -9.58 5.25
C HIS A 102 8.64 -11.04 5.73
N SER A 103 9.79 -11.69 5.74
CA SER A 103 9.89 -13.08 6.19
C SER A 103 9.58 -13.21 7.67
N ALA A 104 10.03 -12.26 8.49
CA ALA A 104 9.70 -12.20 9.92
C ALA A 104 8.20 -11.98 10.17
N VAL A 105 7.53 -11.15 9.34
CA VAL A 105 6.07 -10.96 9.44
C VAL A 105 5.31 -12.21 9.04
N THR A 106 5.75 -12.91 8.01
CA THR A 106 5.16 -14.17 7.56
C THR A 106 5.33 -15.26 8.62
N GLU A 107 6.52 -15.38 9.23
CA GLU A 107 6.77 -16.32 10.32
C GLU A 107 5.92 -16.00 11.56
N LEU A 108 5.80 -14.72 11.92
CA LEU A 108 4.91 -14.29 13.00
C LEU A 108 3.46 -14.73 12.72
N ALA A 109 2.97 -14.50 11.51
CA ALA A 109 1.61 -14.90 11.13
C ALA A 109 1.41 -16.42 11.16
N GLN A 110 2.41 -17.21 10.76
CA GLN A 110 2.34 -18.68 10.81
C GLN A 110 2.17 -19.23 12.24
N HIS A 111 2.73 -18.53 13.24
CA HIS A 111 2.66 -18.92 14.65
C HIS A 111 1.57 -18.18 15.45
N SER A 112 0.86 -17.23 14.81
CA SER A 112 -0.17 -16.42 15.47
C SER A 112 -1.55 -17.06 15.32
N GLU A 113 -2.28 -17.16 16.45
CA GLU A 113 -3.70 -17.48 16.49
C GLU A 113 -4.58 -16.22 16.30
N ILE A 114 -3.98 -15.04 16.43
CA ILE A 114 -4.59 -13.73 16.26
C ILE A 114 -4.20 -13.12 14.90
N PRO A 115 -5.03 -12.24 14.34
CA PRO A 115 -4.73 -11.57 13.08
C PRO A 115 -3.44 -10.73 13.11
N VAL A 116 -2.69 -10.78 12.01
CA VAL A 116 -1.51 -9.94 11.76
C VAL A 116 -1.79 -9.05 10.54
N ILE A 117 -1.60 -7.74 10.69
CA ILE A 117 -1.76 -6.74 9.64
C ILE A 117 -0.37 -6.22 9.23
N ASN A 118 0.00 -6.44 7.98
CA ASN A 118 1.18 -5.84 7.36
C ASN A 118 0.92 -4.35 7.07
N ALA A 119 1.43 -3.48 7.91
CA ALA A 119 1.35 -2.04 7.71
C ALA A 119 2.41 -1.50 6.72
N MET A 120 3.45 -2.26 6.42
CA MET A 120 4.44 -2.14 5.34
C MET A 120 5.59 -3.13 5.60
N THR A 121 6.02 -3.83 4.57
CA THR A 121 7.30 -4.54 4.51
C THR A 121 8.02 -4.19 3.20
N ASP A 122 9.19 -4.78 2.97
CA ASP A 122 9.90 -4.67 1.68
C ASP A 122 9.18 -5.38 0.52
N ALA A 123 8.30 -6.36 0.82
CA ALA A 123 7.53 -7.11 -0.17
C ALA A 123 6.21 -6.44 -0.56
N GLY A 124 5.56 -5.70 0.35
CA GLY A 124 4.25 -5.11 0.08
C GLY A 124 3.83 -4.02 1.08
N HIS A 125 2.89 -3.18 0.64
CA HIS A 125 2.25 -2.14 1.45
C HIS A 125 0.72 -2.16 1.26
N PRO A 126 0.04 -3.25 1.66
CA PRO A 126 -1.39 -3.44 1.38
C PRO A 126 -2.27 -2.31 1.94
N CYS A 127 -2.03 -1.88 3.17
CA CYS A 127 -2.84 -0.84 3.81
C CYS A 127 -2.78 0.52 3.08
N GLU A 128 -1.62 0.87 2.52
CA GLU A 128 -1.47 2.09 1.72
C GLU A 128 -2.25 1.98 0.42
N VAL A 129 -2.07 0.88 -0.34
CA VAL A 129 -2.76 0.69 -1.62
C VAL A 129 -4.28 0.58 -1.46
N ILE A 130 -4.79 -0.03 -0.38
CA ILE A 130 -6.23 0.00 -0.05
C ILE A 130 -6.72 1.45 0.09
N SER A 131 -5.98 2.32 0.77
CA SER A 131 -6.34 3.72 0.95
C SER A 131 -6.28 4.51 -0.36
N GLU A 132 -5.31 4.23 -1.19
CA GLU A 132 -5.13 4.87 -2.50
C GLU A 132 -6.21 4.39 -3.48
N ALA A 133 -6.52 3.09 -3.50
CA ALA A 133 -7.63 2.51 -4.25
C ALA A 133 -8.98 3.13 -3.83
N PHE A 134 -9.21 3.29 -2.52
CA PHE A 134 -10.39 4.01 -2.01
C PHE A 134 -10.48 5.42 -2.57
N THR A 135 -9.35 6.14 -2.62
CA THR A 135 -9.31 7.50 -3.19
C THR A 135 -9.64 7.51 -4.68
N LEU A 136 -9.22 6.49 -5.44
CA LEU A 136 -9.62 6.34 -6.84
C LEU A 136 -11.10 6.01 -6.99
N VAL A 137 -11.66 5.16 -6.13
CA VAL A 137 -13.11 4.90 -6.12
C VAL A 137 -13.89 6.19 -5.89
N GLU A 138 -13.45 7.06 -4.97
CA GLU A 138 -14.05 8.38 -4.78
C GLU A 138 -13.97 9.29 -6.01
N GLN A 139 -12.89 9.22 -6.78
CA GLN A 139 -12.64 10.09 -7.93
C GLN A 139 -13.26 9.57 -9.24
N ARG A 140 -13.35 8.24 -9.39
CA ARG A 140 -13.68 7.56 -10.65
C ARG A 140 -14.94 6.70 -10.55
N GLY A 141 -15.45 6.44 -9.34
CA GLY A 141 -16.59 5.58 -9.09
C GLY A 141 -16.31 4.08 -9.08
N GLY A 142 -15.08 3.65 -9.38
CA GLY A 142 -14.67 2.25 -9.38
C GLY A 142 -13.21 2.07 -9.80
N LEU A 143 -12.74 0.82 -9.78
CA LEU A 143 -11.37 0.46 -10.15
C LEU A 143 -11.32 -0.33 -11.48
N ASP A 144 -12.42 -0.97 -11.88
CA ASP A 144 -12.45 -1.76 -13.10
C ASP A 144 -12.26 -0.87 -14.34
N GLY A 145 -11.43 -1.34 -15.26
CA GLY A 145 -11.08 -0.65 -16.49
C GLY A 145 -9.96 0.38 -16.34
N LEU A 146 -9.53 0.71 -15.12
CA LEU A 146 -8.46 1.70 -14.92
C LEU A 146 -7.11 1.20 -15.42
N HIS A 147 -6.34 2.13 -15.96
CA HIS A 147 -4.93 1.95 -16.28
C HIS A 147 -4.07 2.78 -15.32
N VAL A 148 -3.32 2.10 -14.46
CA VAL A 148 -2.35 2.70 -13.54
C VAL A 148 -0.95 2.56 -14.13
N THR A 149 -0.27 3.67 -14.35
CA THR A 149 1.15 3.66 -14.74
C THR A 149 2.00 3.97 -13.51
N PHE A 150 2.74 2.96 -13.06
CA PHE A 150 3.70 3.11 -11.97
C PHE A 150 5.06 3.50 -12.55
N VAL A 151 5.53 4.72 -12.22
CA VAL A 151 6.79 5.26 -12.71
C VAL A 151 7.84 5.17 -11.60
N GLY A 152 8.78 4.25 -11.77
CA GLY A 152 9.82 3.98 -10.76
C GLY A 152 10.31 2.54 -10.76
N GLU A 153 11.21 2.24 -9.82
CA GLU A 153 11.77 0.90 -9.60
C GLU A 153 10.73 -0.11 -9.06
N ASP A 154 11.14 -1.37 -8.98
CA ASP A 154 10.45 -2.41 -8.23
C ASP A 154 10.43 -2.08 -6.75
N THR A 155 9.34 -1.49 -6.29
CA THR A 155 9.08 -1.20 -4.87
C THR A 155 7.96 -2.07 -4.32
N ASN A 156 7.87 -2.17 -3.00
CA ASN A 156 6.76 -2.83 -2.32
C ASN A 156 5.39 -2.25 -2.72
N LEU A 157 5.33 -0.96 -3.07
CA LEU A 157 4.12 -0.32 -3.57
C LEU A 157 3.80 -0.71 -5.00
N CYS A 158 4.81 -0.75 -5.88
CA CYS A 158 4.64 -1.26 -7.24
C CYS A 158 4.06 -2.66 -7.23
N ARG A 159 4.61 -3.54 -6.39
CA ARG A 159 4.13 -4.92 -6.20
C ARG A 159 2.68 -4.94 -5.71
N SER A 160 2.33 -4.17 -4.68
CA SER A 160 0.96 -4.14 -4.16
C SER A 160 -0.05 -3.57 -5.17
N TRP A 161 0.33 -2.59 -6.01
CA TRP A 161 -0.51 -2.15 -7.13
C TRP A 161 -0.71 -3.27 -8.16
N CYS A 162 0.34 -4.06 -8.44
CA CYS A 162 0.22 -5.22 -9.33
C CYS A 162 -0.66 -6.33 -8.73
N GLU A 163 -0.56 -6.59 -7.42
CA GLU A 163 -1.45 -7.53 -6.73
C GLU A 163 -2.94 -7.17 -6.88
N LEU A 164 -3.27 -5.88 -6.92
CA LEU A 164 -4.65 -5.42 -7.09
C LEU A 164 -5.26 -5.85 -8.43
N THR A 165 -4.43 -6.14 -9.45
CA THR A 165 -4.88 -6.67 -10.74
C THR A 165 -5.49 -8.07 -10.64
N THR A 166 -5.23 -8.81 -9.56
CA THR A 166 -5.84 -10.12 -9.32
C THR A 166 -7.28 -10.01 -8.81
N ILE A 167 -7.61 -8.87 -8.18
CA ILE A 167 -8.92 -8.60 -7.56
C ILE A 167 -9.84 -7.86 -8.54
N TYR A 168 -9.31 -6.86 -9.27
CA TYR A 168 -10.06 -5.97 -10.16
C TYR A 168 -9.62 -6.11 -11.61
N ASP A 169 -10.50 -5.73 -12.52
CA ASP A 169 -10.19 -5.62 -13.95
C ASP A 169 -9.47 -4.29 -14.24
N LEU A 170 -8.27 -4.13 -13.69
CA LEU A 170 -7.40 -2.98 -13.92
C LEU A 170 -6.06 -3.43 -14.53
N ARG A 171 -5.34 -2.51 -15.14
CA ARG A 171 -4.02 -2.75 -15.72
C ARG A 171 -2.98 -1.91 -15.01
N VAL A 172 -1.79 -2.48 -14.84
CA VAL A 172 -0.63 -1.76 -14.32
C VAL A 172 0.47 -1.79 -15.37
N THR A 173 1.06 -0.63 -15.66
CA THR A 173 2.28 -0.52 -16.48
C THR A 173 3.38 0.01 -15.60
N GLN A 174 4.46 -0.76 -15.39
CA GLN A 174 5.67 -0.23 -14.79
C GLN A 174 6.49 0.49 -15.85
N VAL A 175 6.88 1.74 -15.57
CA VAL A 175 7.87 2.51 -16.34
C VAL A 175 9.11 2.66 -15.48
N CYS A 176 10.21 2.05 -15.89
CA CYS A 176 11.47 2.10 -15.14
C CYS A 176 12.68 2.10 -16.07
N PRO A 177 13.86 2.58 -15.63
CA PRO A 177 15.09 2.35 -16.36
C PRO A 177 15.41 0.86 -16.46
N PRO A 178 16.17 0.40 -17.49
CA PRO A 178 16.61 -0.99 -17.59
C PRO A 178 17.38 -1.44 -16.34
N GLY A 179 17.04 -2.63 -15.83
CA GLY A 179 17.63 -3.23 -14.63
C GLY A 179 16.87 -2.93 -13.34
N TRP A 180 15.73 -2.19 -13.42
CA TRP A 180 14.89 -1.84 -12.28
C TRP A 180 13.46 -2.38 -12.39
N GLU A 181 13.30 -3.40 -13.22
CA GLU A 181 12.03 -4.06 -13.50
C GLU A 181 11.55 -4.93 -12.33
N LEU A 182 10.23 -5.09 -12.25
CA LEU A 182 9.62 -6.13 -11.42
C LEU A 182 10.22 -7.50 -11.75
N PRO A 183 10.55 -8.34 -10.74
CA PRO A 183 11.09 -9.68 -10.97
C PRO A 183 10.12 -10.57 -11.77
N VAL A 184 10.66 -11.34 -12.73
CA VAL A 184 9.88 -12.31 -13.51
C VAL A 184 9.15 -13.30 -12.60
N THR A 185 9.79 -13.76 -11.53
CA THR A 185 9.18 -14.66 -10.54
C THR A 185 7.96 -14.08 -9.84
N PHE A 186 7.95 -12.76 -9.61
CA PHE A 186 6.79 -12.07 -9.06
C PHE A 186 5.65 -12.00 -10.10
N LEU A 187 5.97 -11.65 -11.34
CA LEU A 187 4.97 -11.61 -12.42
C LEU A 187 4.36 -12.98 -12.68
N ASP A 188 5.17 -14.04 -12.67
CA ASP A 188 4.71 -15.43 -12.80
C ASP A 188 3.75 -15.81 -11.65
N SER A 189 4.02 -15.37 -10.43
CA SER A 189 3.13 -15.62 -9.29
C SER A 189 1.76 -14.96 -9.44
N LEU A 190 1.70 -13.75 -9.98
CA LEU A 190 0.44 -13.08 -10.29
C LEU A 190 -0.31 -13.78 -11.43
N HIS A 191 0.41 -14.22 -12.46
CA HIS A 191 -0.18 -14.94 -13.59
C HIS A 191 -0.79 -16.28 -13.18
N GLN A 192 -0.23 -16.96 -12.19
CA GLN A 192 -0.81 -18.19 -11.62
C GLN A 192 -2.15 -17.95 -10.91
N GLN A 193 -2.35 -16.75 -10.36
CA GLN A 193 -3.60 -16.38 -9.67
C GLN A 193 -4.67 -15.89 -10.64
N ARG A 194 -4.27 -15.20 -11.70
CA ARG A 194 -5.14 -14.74 -12.76
C ARG A 194 -4.47 -15.00 -14.12
N GLN A 195 -5.09 -15.79 -14.97
CA GLN A 195 -4.51 -16.22 -16.27
C GLN A 195 -4.32 -15.08 -17.28
N GLU A 196 -4.94 -13.91 -17.06
CA GLU A 196 -4.77 -12.75 -17.92
C GLU A 196 -3.57 -11.91 -17.50
N GLN A 197 -2.72 -11.55 -18.47
CA GLN A 197 -1.60 -10.63 -18.23
C GLN A 197 -2.12 -9.19 -18.10
N ARG A 198 -2.09 -8.65 -16.90
CA ARG A 198 -2.56 -7.29 -16.57
C ARG A 198 -1.42 -6.34 -16.19
N VAL A 199 -0.21 -6.84 -16.11
CA VAL A 199 0.99 -6.07 -15.80
C VAL A 199 1.90 -6.05 -17.01
N ALA A 200 2.32 -4.83 -17.40
CA ALA A 200 3.28 -4.59 -18.47
C ALA A 200 4.48 -3.80 -17.94
N ILE A 201 5.63 -3.92 -18.61
CA ILE A 201 6.84 -3.16 -18.28
C ILE A 201 7.30 -2.44 -19.54
N THR A 202 7.73 -1.19 -19.41
CA THR A 202 8.35 -0.41 -20.47
C THR A 202 9.45 0.48 -19.92
N HIS A 203 10.40 0.87 -20.78
CA HIS A 203 11.45 1.83 -20.45
C HIS A 203 11.20 3.20 -21.11
N ASP A 204 10.10 3.31 -21.82
CA ASP A 204 9.68 4.53 -22.51
C ASP A 204 8.55 5.20 -21.69
N LEU A 205 8.86 6.37 -21.09
CA LEU A 205 7.91 7.12 -20.28
C LEU A 205 6.68 7.55 -21.10
N ASP A 206 6.88 8.05 -22.31
CA ASP A 206 5.80 8.54 -23.15
C ASP A 206 4.83 7.42 -23.53
N ALA A 207 5.37 6.26 -23.90
CA ALA A 207 4.58 5.08 -24.21
C ALA A 207 3.84 4.55 -22.97
N GLY A 208 4.50 4.57 -21.81
CA GLY A 208 3.94 4.07 -20.56
C GLY A 208 2.81 4.93 -19.98
N VAL A 209 2.87 6.25 -20.14
CA VAL A 209 1.83 7.16 -19.61
C VAL A 209 0.68 7.40 -20.59
N ALA A 210 0.84 7.02 -21.86
CA ALA A 210 -0.20 7.22 -22.87
C ALA A 210 -1.50 6.50 -22.49
N GLY A 211 -2.58 7.29 -22.29
CA GLY A 211 -3.89 6.79 -21.90
C GLY A 211 -3.95 6.22 -20.48
N ALA A 212 -3.01 6.59 -19.60
CA ALA A 212 -3.08 6.26 -18.18
C ALA A 212 -4.19 7.06 -17.49
N ASP A 213 -5.02 6.40 -16.70
CA ASP A 213 -5.99 7.06 -15.82
C ASP A 213 -5.29 7.63 -14.58
N VAL A 214 -4.22 6.95 -14.15
CA VAL A 214 -3.43 7.31 -12.98
C VAL A 214 -1.95 7.15 -13.29
N ILE A 215 -1.17 8.20 -13.07
CA ILE A 215 0.28 8.11 -12.95
C ILE A 215 0.59 8.03 -11.46
N TYR A 216 1.28 6.97 -11.07
CA TYR A 216 1.72 6.74 -9.70
C TYR A 216 3.24 6.71 -9.64
N THR A 217 3.84 7.30 -8.61
CA THR A 217 5.29 7.20 -8.38
C THR A 217 5.62 7.10 -6.90
N ASP A 218 6.81 6.65 -6.60
CA ASP A 218 7.40 6.58 -5.27
C ASP A 218 8.80 7.23 -5.29
N GLY A 219 9.40 7.41 -4.13
CA GLY A 219 10.74 7.95 -4.04
C GLY A 219 11.76 7.05 -4.74
N TRP A 220 12.64 7.65 -5.52
CA TRP A 220 13.70 6.92 -6.22
C TRP A 220 14.71 6.27 -5.26
N PRO A 221 15.49 5.27 -5.73
CA PRO A 221 16.51 4.59 -4.95
C PRO A 221 17.49 5.56 -4.26
N ARG A 222 18.03 5.12 -3.15
CA ARG A 222 19.02 5.96 -2.41
C ARG A 222 20.26 6.25 -3.23
N SER A 223 20.66 5.37 -4.12
CA SER A 223 21.79 5.51 -5.04
C SER A 223 21.65 6.69 -6.00
N THR A 224 20.42 7.12 -6.31
CA THR A 224 20.16 8.28 -7.17
C THR A 224 20.30 9.63 -6.46
N ARG A 225 20.65 9.64 -5.16
CA ARG A 225 20.80 10.89 -4.38
C ARG A 225 21.98 11.73 -4.81
N GLU A 226 23.02 11.06 -5.28
CA GLU A 226 24.24 11.69 -5.78
C GLU A 226 24.23 11.65 -7.32
N PRO A 227 24.89 12.63 -7.96
CA PRO A 227 25.08 12.61 -9.41
C PRO A 227 25.78 11.33 -9.87
N GLY A 228 25.29 10.72 -10.94
CA GLY A 228 25.86 9.50 -11.49
C GLY A 228 24.92 8.80 -12.48
N PRO A 229 25.39 7.71 -13.11
CA PRO A 229 24.66 7.02 -14.18
C PRO A 229 23.24 6.56 -13.77
N GLU A 230 23.05 6.13 -12.52
CA GLU A 230 21.73 5.72 -12.03
C GLU A 230 20.78 6.91 -11.93
N ARG A 231 21.25 8.04 -11.36
CA ARG A 231 20.45 9.26 -11.32
C ARG A 231 20.09 9.73 -12.73
N ASP A 232 21.06 9.73 -13.66
CA ASP A 232 20.84 10.15 -15.05
C ASP A 232 19.77 9.26 -15.72
N ALA A 233 19.82 7.95 -15.46
CA ALA A 233 18.80 7.02 -15.95
C ALA A 233 17.40 7.34 -15.39
N PHE A 234 17.29 7.58 -14.07
CA PHE A 234 16.01 7.93 -13.45
C PHE A 234 15.50 9.30 -13.85
N MET A 235 16.37 10.27 -14.15
CA MET A 235 15.96 11.57 -14.68
C MET A 235 15.22 11.47 -16.02
N THR A 236 15.42 10.40 -16.81
CA THR A 236 14.67 10.17 -18.06
C THR A 236 13.20 9.83 -17.85
N ILE A 237 12.84 9.44 -16.64
CA ILE A 237 11.45 9.07 -16.26
C ILE A 237 10.87 10.03 -15.20
N GLN A 238 11.47 11.22 -15.02
CA GLN A 238 10.92 12.24 -14.12
C GLN A 238 9.53 12.69 -14.59
N ILE A 239 8.59 12.75 -13.65
CA ILE A 239 7.23 13.23 -13.92
C ILE A 239 7.22 14.76 -13.84
N ASP A 240 6.92 15.39 -14.95
CA ASP A 240 6.70 16.84 -15.08
C ASP A 240 5.28 17.15 -15.60
N GLN A 241 4.97 18.42 -15.80
CA GLN A 241 3.68 18.82 -16.37
C GLN A 241 3.48 18.31 -17.79
N THR A 242 4.56 18.25 -18.59
CA THR A 242 4.50 17.73 -19.96
C THR A 242 4.09 16.26 -19.96
N THR A 243 4.62 15.48 -19.02
CA THR A 243 4.25 14.07 -18.79
C THR A 243 2.76 13.95 -18.46
N LEU A 244 2.25 14.77 -17.54
CA LEU A 244 0.83 14.79 -17.19
C LEU A 244 -0.06 15.20 -18.38
N ASP A 245 0.37 16.16 -19.19
CA ASP A 245 -0.38 16.64 -20.35
C ASP A 245 -0.44 15.58 -21.46
N ARG A 246 0.64 14.82 -21.66
CA ARG A 246 0.69 13.69 -22.61
C ARG A 246 -0.23 12.55 -22.20
N ALA A 247 -0.29 12.25 -20.90
CA ALA A 247 -1.17 11.21 -20.40
C ALA A 247 -2.66 11.56 -20.57
N GLY A 248 -3.00 12.86 -20.43
CA GLY A 248 -4.34 13.37 -20.69
C GLY A 248 -4.86 14.31 -19.61
N ALA A 249 -5.82 15.14 -19.97
CA ALA A 249 -6.40 16.12 -19.05
C ALA A 249 -7.15 15.52 -17.86
N ALA A 250 -7.60 14.26 -17.99
CA ALA A 250 -8.31 13.55 -16.93
C ALA A 250 -7.38 12.66 -16.09
N THR A 251 -6.10 12.51 -16.45
CA THR A 251 -5.16 11.66 -15.73
C THR A 251 -4.90 12.21 -14.32
N LEU A 252 -4.91 11.35 -13.32
CA LEU A 252 -4.61 11.72 -11.94
C LEU A 252 -3.14 11.41 -11.61
N LEU A 253 -2.54 12.20 -10.73
CA LEU A 253 -1.21 11.96 -10.19
C LEU A 253 -1.31 11.54 -8.73
N MET A 254 -0.62 10.46 -8.37
CA MET A 254 -0.48 9.98 -6.99
C MET A 254 0.98 9.71 -6.63
N HIS A 255 1.27 9.85 -5.35
CA HIS A 255 2.59 9.57 -4.78
C HIS A 255 2.47 8.97 -3.37
N CYS A 256 3.28 7.96 -3.04
CA CYS A 256 3.26 7.38 -1.70
C CYS A 256 3.67 8.37 -0.60
N MET A 257 4.58 9.27 -0.89
CA MET A 257 5.26 10.16 0.06
C MET A 257 6.22 9.43 1.04
N PRO A 258 7.37 10.04 1.38
CA PRO A 258 7.69 11.45 1.13
C PRO A 258 8.10 11.74 -0.31
N VAL A 259 7.66 12.86 -0.85
CA VAL A 259 8.02 13.33 -2.18
C VAL A 259 9.34 14.09 -2.16
N ARG A 260 10.16 13.90 -3.20
CA ARG A 260 11.34 14.70 -3.48
C ARG A 260 11.10 15.54 -4.73
N ARG A 261 10.60 16.75 -4.49
CA ARG A 261 10.33 17.70 -5.57
C ARG A 261 11.61 18.04 -6.34
N GLY A 262 11.63 17.72 -7.63
CA GLY A 262 12.80 17.89 -8.51
C GLY A 262 13.59 16.59 -8.75
N ASP A 263 13.26 15.50 -8.04
CA ASP A 263 13.72 14.15 -8.34
C ASP A 263 12.61 13.41 -9.11
N GLU A 264 11.86 12.50 -8.49
CA GLU A 264 10.83 11.67 -9.15
C GLU A 264 9.68 12.48 -9.76
N VAL A 265 9.37 13.62 -9.19
CA VAL A 265 8.31 14.51 -9.67
C VAL A 265 8.73 15.98 -9.50
N THR A 266 8.45 16.80 -10.48
CA THR A 266 8.69 18.25 -10.37
C THR A 266 7.71 18.89 -9.36
N ALA A 267 8.10 20.02 -8.76
CA ALA A 267 7.21 20.76 -7.86
C ALA A 267 5.90 21.17 -8.57
N ALA A 268 6.00 21.61 -9.82
CA ALA A 268 4.86 22.04 -10.62
C ALA A 268 3.88 20.88 -10.89
N ALA A 269 4.37 19.68 -11.22
CA ALA A 269 3.53 18.51 -11.43
C ALA A 269 2.89 18.03 -10.11
N PHE A 270 3.65 18.03 -9.01
CA PHE A 270 3.10 17.63 -7.71
C PHE A 270 2.00 18.57 -7.20
N ASP A 271 2.11 19.88 -7.50
CA ASP A 271 1.14 20.91 -7.12
C ASP A 271 0.04 21.13 -8.17
N ASP A 272 0.05 20.37 -9.28
CA ASP A 272 -0.99 20.40 -10.32
C ASP A 272 -2.35 19.96 -9.74
N HIS A 273 -3.45 20.48 -10.29
CA HIS A 273 -4.82 20.15 -9.86
C HIS A 273 -5.18 18.68 -10.05
N ARG A 274 -4.47 17.96 -10.92
CA ARG A 274 -4.59 16.50 -11.13
C ARG A 274 -3.94 15.68 -10.02
N SER A 275 -3.10 16.29 -9.18
CA SER A 275 -2.48 15.60 -8.05
C SER A 275 -3.48 15.38 -6.92
N ILE A 276 -3.78 14.12 -6.65
CA ILE A 276 -4.67 13.70 -5.56
C ILE A 276 -3.90 13.10 -4.37
N THR A 277 -2.59 13.24 -4.36
CA THR A 277 -1.70 12.67 -3.34
C THR A 277 -2.12 13.03 -1.91
N LEU A 278 -2.34 14.32 -1.63
CA LEU A 278 -2.71 14.73 -0.27
C LEU A 278 -4.12 14.28 0.10
N ARG A 279 -5.02 14.12 -0.86
CA ARG A 279 -6.35 13.54 -0.64
C ARG A 279 -6.23 12.07 -0.25
N ALA A 280 -5.37 11.30 -0.94
CA ALA A 280 -5.10 9.90 -0.58
C ALA A 280 -4.54 9.79 0.85
N LYS A 281 -3.66 10.70 1.27
CA LYS A 281 -3.15 10.72 2.64
C LYS A 281 -4.20 11.11 3.68
N ALA A 282 -5.17 11.95 3.34
CA ALA A 282 -6.30 12.25 4.20
C ALA A 282 -7.25 11.04 4.38
N ASN A 283 -7.27 10.13 3.41
CA ASN A 283 -8.08 8.91 3.46
C ASN A 283 -7.46 7.76 4.29
N LEU A 284 -6.20 7.88 4.74
CA LEU A 284 -5.57 6.85 5.57
C LEU A 284 -6.36 6.56 6.87
N GLY A 285 -6.88 7.57 7.54
CA GLY A 285 -7.65 7.39 8.78
C GLY A 285 -8.88 6.49 8.60
N PRO A 286 -9.86 6.87 7.78
CA PRO A 286 -11.07 6.06 7.58
C PRO A 286 -10.78 4.67 6.98
N THR A 287 -9.83 4.53 6.05
CA THR A 287 -9.50 3.23 5.46
C THR A 287 -8.78 2.31 6.42
N HIS A 288 -7.84 2.81 7.21
CA HIS A 288 -7.19 2.01 8.25
C HIS A 288 -8.19 1.61 9.35
N THR A 289 -9.18 2.45 9.65
CA THR A 289 -10.28 2.09 10.56
C THR A 289 -11.08 0.92 9.99
N ALA A 290 -11.43 0.95 8.71
CA ALA A 290 -12.12 -0.15 8.04
C ALA A 290 -11.28 -1.44 8.03
N ILE A 291 -9.98 -1.35 7.72
CA ILE A 291 -9.04 -2.49 7.73
C ILE A 291 -8.98 -3.15 9.11
N VAL A 292 -8.73 -2.37 10.16
CA VAL A 292 -8.66 -2.92 11.53
C VAL A 292 -10.00 -3.53 11.95
N SER A 293 -11.12 -2.85 11.64
CA SER A 293 -12.46 -3.37 11.92
C SER A 293 -12.72 -4.69 11.21
N HIS A 294 -12.39 -4.78 9.90
CA HIS A 294 -12.56 -5.99 9.11
C HIS A 294 -11.78 -7.16 9.70
N VAL A 295 -10.50 -6.96 9.97
CA VAL A 295 -9.60 -7.99 10.50
C VAL A 295 -10.03 -8.46 11.89
N LEU A 296 -10.43 -7.55 12.79
CA LEU A 296 -10.90 -7.88 14.13
C LEU A 296 -12.26 -8.61 14.15
N ASN A 297 -13.04 -8.54 13.08
CA ASN A 297 -14.36 -9.21 12.98
C ASN A 297 -14.28 -10.57 12.26
N GLN A 298 -13.14 -10.95 11.69
CA GLN A 298 -12.92 -12.26 11.08
C GLN A 298 -12.35 -13.29 12.08
N GLY A 299 -11.76 -12.88 13.18
CA GLY A 299 -11.25 -13.68 14.29
C GLY A 299 -12.25 -13.66 15.44
#